data_89f853af648f0bccfc825d1027ddf232
#
_entry.id   89f853af648f0bccfc825d1027ddf232
#
_cell.length_a   1.000
_cell.length_b   1.000
_cell.length_c   1.000
_cell.angle_alpha   90.00
_cell.angle_beta   90.00
_cell.angle_gamma   90.00
#
_symmetry.space_group_name_H-M   'P 1'
#
loop_
_entity.id
_entity.type
_entity.pdbx_description
1 polymer ?
#
loop_
_entity_poly.entity_id
_entity_poly.type
_entity_poly.pdbx_seq_one_letter_code
_entity_poly.pdbx_strand_id
1 'polypeptide(L)'
;MTPSPIHALNTRRSTKFLRAPAPRDEELAEIMQTAMSAPDHGAMRPWRFAIIRKPAIARLADIAMDAVRASGDKRMTPEKEKSVRAWLNDVPLLIAVAQKIDHDQTKIPQHEQLLAVGASVMNILNAAHMKGYGAFWSTGLGTYVEAVQDALGFDALDHQFLGFLALGTPGCAVAPADRPDYTQFTTEWTGE
;
A
#
# COMPACT_ATOMS: atom_id res chain seq x y z
N MET A 1 -10.52 8.82 -26.66
CA MET A 1 -9.94 9.95 -25.91
C MET A 1 -9.40 9.40 -24.60
N THR A 2 -8.15 9.68 -24.28
CA THR A 2 -7.59 9.33 -22.97
C THR A 2 -8.30 10.16 -21.89
N PRO A 3 -8.79 9.54 -20.80
CA PRO A 3 -9.42 10.28 -19.71
C PRO A 3 -8.48 11.37 -19.15
N SER A 4 -9.05 12.50 -18.71
CA SER A 4 -8.22 13.53 -18.08
C SER A 4 -7.59 13.00 -16.79
N PRO A 5 -6.42 13.52 -16.37
CA PRO A 5 -5.81 13.14 -15.09
C PRO A 5 -6.76 13.31 -13.89
N ILE A 6 -7.55 14.38 -13.86
CA ILE A 6 -8.55 14.62 -12.81
C ILE A 6 -9.63 13.52 -12.82
N HIS A 7 -10.10 13.12 -14.00
CA HIS A 7 -11.06 12.01 -14.09
C HIS A 7 -10.45 10.71 -13.55
N ALA A 8 -9.20 10.42 -13.88
CA ALA A 8 -8.51 9.22 -13.38
C ALA A 8 -8.40 9.23 -11.84
N LEU A 9 -8.08 10.36 -11.23
CA LEU A 9 -8.03 10.50 -9.77
C LEU A 9 -9.39 10.23 -9.12
N ASN A 10 -10.48 10.78 -9.70
CA ASN A 10 -11.83 10.63 -9.16
C ASN A 10 -12.41 9.23 -9.36
N THR A 11 -11.98 8.51 -10.40
CA THR A 11 -12.50 7.18 -10.75
C THR A 11 -11.70 6.03 -10.15
N ARG A 12 -10.52 6.30 -9.56
CA ARG A 12 -9.70 5.24 -8.93
C ARG A 12 -10.48 4.52 -7.84
N ARG A 13 -10.41 3.20 -7.87
CA ARG A 13 -11.01 2.30 -6.87
C ARG A 13 -9.98 1.33 -6.33
N SER A 14 -10.11 0.99 -5.05
CA SER A 14 -9.42 -0.19 -4.49
C SER A 14 -10.15 -1.45 -4.93
N THR A 15 -9.41 -2.46 -5.39
CA THR A 15 -9.96 -3.78 -5.70
C THR A 15 -9.06 -4.89 -5.19
N LYS A 16 -9.67 -5.90 -4.56
CA LYS A 16 -8.98 -7.12 -4.12
C LYS A 16 -8.90 -8.18 -5.21
N PHE A 17 -9.77 -8.11 -6.22
CA PHE A 17 -9.83 -9.07 -7.31
C PHE A 17 -8.76 -8.74 -8.35
N LEU A 18 -7.54 -9.20 -8.06
CA LEU A 18 -6.35 -8.96 -8.87
C LEU A 18 -5.85 -10.29 -9.43
N ARG A 19 -5.35 -10.26 -10.66
CA ARG A 19 -4.77 -11.41 -11.35
C ARG A 19 -3.57 -10.98 -12.18
N ALA A 20 -2.82 -11.95 -12.67
CA ALA A 20 -1.78 -11.70 -13.68
C ALA A 20 -2.37 -11.10 -14.98
N PRO A 21 -1.59 -10.30 -15.70
CA PRO A 21 -0.22 -9.95 -15.41
C PRO A 21 -0.10 -8.84 -14.35
N ALA A 22 1.05 -8.82 -13.67
CA ALA A 22 1.52 -7.64 -12.95
C ALA A 22 2.02 -6.57 -13.94
N PRO A 23 2.25 -5.31 -13.50
CA PRO A 23 3.03 -4.35 -14.28
C PRO A 23 4.38 -4.95 -14.70
N ARG A 24 4.79 -4.70 -15.97
CA ARG A 24 6.13 -5.04 -16.43
C ARG A 24 7.16 -4.20 -15.68
N ASP A 25 8.43 -4.55 -15.74
CA ASP A 25 9.48 -3.89 -14.95
C ASP A 25 9.58 -2.40 -15.23
N GLU A 26 9.47 -1.99 -16.50
CA GLU A 26 9.49 -0.59 -16.89
C GLU A 26 8.25 0.16 -16.37
N GLU A 27 7.07 -0.45 -16.45
CA GLU A 27 5.82 0.13 -15.95
C GLU A 27 5.83 0.24 -14.43
N LEU A 28 6.37 -0.79 -13.75
CA LEU A 28 6.55 -0.75 -12.30
C LEU A 28 7.53 0.34 -11.89
N ALA A 29 8.64 0.50 -12.60
CA ALA A 29 9.61 1.55 -12.35
C ALA A 29 8.97 2.94 -12.48
N GLU A 30 8.16 3.19 -13.53
CA GLU A 30 7.42 4.43 -13.69
C GLU A 30 6.42 4.65 -12.54
N ILE A 31 5.66 3.60 -12.16
CA ILE A 31 4.73 3.68 -11.02
C ILE A 31 5.48 4.03 -9.74
N MET A 32 6.57 3.33 -9.44
CA MET A 32 7.34 3.58 -8.22
C MET A 32 8.03 4.94 -8.21
N GLN A 33 8.43 5.45 -9.37
CA GLN A 33 9.03 6.78 -9.49
C GLN A 33 8.06 7.89 -9.07
N THR A 34 6.75 7.70 -9.24
CA THR A 34 5.76 8.70 -8.80
C THR A 34 5.72 8.87 -7.28
N ALA A 35 6.11 7.86 -6.52
CA ALA A 35 6.21 7.95 -5.07
C ALA A 35 7.23 9.03 -4.64
N MET A 36 8.27 9.24 -5.43
CA MET A 36 9.35 10.19 -5.14
C MET A 36 8.91 11.66 -5.28
N SER A 37 7.75 11.93 -5.87
CA SER A 37 7.17 13.27 -5.96
C SER A 37 6.19 13.61 -4.82
N ALA A 38 6.09 12.75 -3.80
CA ALA A 38 5.30 13.06 -2.62
C ALA A 38 5.88 14.28 -1.86
N PRO A 39 5.03 15.15 -1.30
CA PRO A 39 5.48 16.22 -0.42
C PRO A 39 6.24 15.64 0.77
N ASP A 40 7.40 16.21 1.07
CA ASP A 40 8.32 15.67 2.08
C ASP A 40 9.02 16.82 2.80
N HIS A 41 8.56 17.16 3.99
CA HIS A 41 9.16 18.22 4.79
C HIS A 41 10.60 17.89 5.13
N GLY A 42 11.52 18.80 4.78
CA GLY A 42 12.95 18.64 5.03
C GLY A 42 13.65 17.58 4.19
N ALA A 43 13.02 17.07 3.12
CA ALA A 43 13.57 16.04 2.24
C ALA A 43 14.05 14.78 3.00
N MET A 44 13.29 14.38 4.00
CA MET A 44 13.56 13.22 4.87
C MET A 44 13.53 11.88 4.15
N ARG A 45 12.74 11.79 3.06
CA ARG A 45 12.53 10.57 2.26
C ARG A 45 12.20 9.36 3.14
N PRO A 46 11.13 9.44 3.96
CA PRO A 46 10.87 8.47 5.02
C PRO A 46 10.33 7.13 4.48
N TRP A 47 9.89 7.09 3.23
CA TRP A 47 9.30 5.89 2.63
C TRP A 47 10.35 4.80 2.36
N ARG A 48 9.98 3.57 2.67
CA ARG A 48 10.72 2.34 2.32
C ARG A 48 9.76 1.37 1.67
N PHE A 49 10.23 0.73 0.60
CA PHE A 49 9.43 -0.23 -0.16
C PHE A 49 10.22 -1.51 -0.37
N ALA A 50 9.54 -2.67 -0.23
CA ALA A 50 10.06 -3.94 -0.67
C ALA A 50 9.11 -4.54 -1.72
N ILE A 51 9.65 -4.86 -2.91
CA ILE A 51 8.89 -5.45 -4.02
C ILE A 51 8.94 -6.97 -3.86
N ILE A 52 7.77 -7.61 -3.83
CA ILE A 52 7.61 -9.04 -3.60
C ILE A 52 6.87 -9.65 -4.78
N ARG A 53 7.55 -10.51 -5.53
CA ARG A 53 7.03 -11.23 -6.69
C ARG A 53 6.83 -12.71 -6.34
N LYS A 54 6.10 -13.44 -7.15
CA LYS A 54 6.04 -14.91 -7.02
C LYS A 54 7.43 -15.51 -7.37
N PRO A 55 7.89 -16.57 -6.65
CA PRO A 55 7.23 -17.33 -5.58
C PRO A 55 7.36 -16.72 -4.16
N ALA A 56 8.02 -15.57 -4.01
CA ALA A 56 8.28 -14.96 -2.71
C ALA A 56 6.98 -14.61 -1.93
N ILE A 57 5.87 -14.33 -2.63
CA ILE A 57 4.56 -14.09 -1.99
C ILE A 57 4.10 -15.31 -1.19
N ALA A 58 4.27 -16.53 -1.72
CA ALA A 58 3.90 -17.76 -1.02
C ALA A 58 4.74 -17.93 0.25
N ARG A 59 6.06 -17.73 0.17
CA ARG A 59 6.95 -17.80 1.32
C ARG A 59 6.61 -16.74 2.39
N LEU A 60 6.31 -15.52 1.97
CA LEU A 60 5.86 -14.47 2.89
C LEU A 60 4.56 -14.85 3.59
N ALA A 61 3.62 -15.49 2.87
CA ALA A 61 2.39 -15.97 3.45
C ALA A 61 2.65 -17.01 4.55
N ASP A 62 3.60 -17.93 4.36
CA ASP A 62 3.97 -18.92 5.38
C ASP A 62 4.52 -18.24 6.63
N ILE A 63 5.51 -17.34 6.47
CA ILE A 63 6.09 -16.57 7.58
C ILE A 63 4.99 -15.79 8.33
N ALA A 64 4.11 -15.10 7.61
CA ALA A 64 3.05 -14.32 8.23
C ALA A 64 2.03 -15.17 8.97
N MET A 65 1.63 -16.35 8.44
CA MET A 65 0.70 -17.24 9.12
C MET A 65 1.32 -17.83 10.38
N ASP A 66 2.58 -18.24 10.33
CA ASP A 66 3.29 -18.77 11.49
C ASP A 66 3.46 -17.71 12.58
N ALA A 67 3.84 -16.49 12.20
CA ALA A 67 3.99 -15.36 13.11
C ALA A 67 2.66 -14.96 13.77
N VAL A 68 1.57 -14.91 13.00
CA VAL A 68 0.23 -14.60 13.54
C VAL A 68 -0.27 -15.71 14.48
N ARG A 69 -0.02 -16.98 14.17
CA ARG A 69 -0.34 -18.08 15.10
C ARG A 69 0.48 -17.97 16.39
N ALA A 70 1.78 -17.70 16.27
CA ALA A 70 2.66 -17.54 17.43
C ALA A 70 2.26 -16.35 18.33
N SER A 71 1.73 -15.27 17.75
CA SER A 71 1.22 -14.11 18.51
C SER A 71 -0.08 -14.37 19.26
N GLY A 72 -0.75 -15.52 19.01
CA GLY A 72 -2.03 -15.86 19.63
C GLY A 72 -3.22 -15.02 19.14
N ASP A 73 -3.11 -14.36 17.98
CA ASP A 73 -4.19 -13.55 17.42
C ASP A 73 -5.38 -14.43 16.99
N LYS A 74 -6.43 -14.42 17.81
CA LYS A 74 -7.65 -15.21 17.61
C LYS A 74 -8.45 -14.83 16.35
N ARG A 75 -8.13 -13.70 15.70
CA ARG A 75 -8.80 -13.29 14.45
C ARG A 75 -8.36 -14.13 13.25
N MET A 76 -7.24 -14.85 13.36
CA MET A 76 -6.76 -15.75 12.30
C MET A 76 -7.33 -17.16 12.54
N THR A 77 -8.53 -17.40 12.01
CA THR A 77 -9.13 -18.74 11.97
C THR A 77 -8.61 -19.54 10.77
N PRO A 78 -8.77 -20.90 10.77
CA PRO A 78 -8.40 -21.70 9.60
C PRO A 78 -9.07 -21.27 8.30
N GLU A 79 -10.34 -20.87 8.36
CA GLU A 79 -11.11 -20.37 7.21
C GLU A 79 -10.53 -19.04 6.72
N LYS A 80 -10.14 -18.16 7.65
CA LYS A 80 -9.50 -16.89 7.33
C LYS A 80 -8.14 -17.10 6.66
N GLU A 81 -7.33 -18.00 7.21
CA GLU A 81 -6.05 -18.35 6.61
C GLU A 81 -6.23 -18.89 5.20
N LYS A 82 -7.15 -19.84 4.99
CA LYS A 82 -7.47 -20.38 3.67
C LYS A 82 -7.86 -19.28 2.69
N SER A 83 -8.71 -18.34 3.12
CA SER A 83 -9.15 -17.21 2.29
C SER A 83 -7.98 -16.28 1.93
N VAL A 84 -7.10 -15.97 2.88
CA VAL A 84 -5.94 -15.12 2.64
C VAL A 84 -4.96 -15.79 1.69
N ARG A 85 -4.68 -17.08 1.86
CA ARG A 85 -3.79 -17.85 0.96
C ARG A 85 -4.36 -17.93 -0.46
N ALA A 86 -5.67 -18.15 -0.60
CA ALA A 86 -6.33 -18.15 -1.91
C ALA A 86 -6.18 -16.77 -2.61
N TRP A 87 -6.42 -15.69 -1.87
CA TRP A 87 -6.24 -14.34 -2.41
C TRP A 87 -4.79 -14.07 -2.83
N LEU A 88 -3.81 -14.43 -2.00
CA LEU A 88 -2.39 -14.25 -2.31
C LEU A 88 -1.91 -15.11 -3.48
N ASN A 89 -2.58 -16.26 -3.71
CA ASN A 89 -2.31 -17.08 -4.88
C ASN A 89 -2.68 -16.38 -6.19
N ASP A 90 -3.69 -15.51 -6.18
CA ASP A 90 -4.12 -14.76 -7.36
C ASP A 90 -3.32 -13.47 -7.55
N VAL A 91 -2.90 -12.81 -6.47
CA VAL A 91 -2.14 -11.56 -6.50
C VAL A 91 -0.75 -11.78 -7.14
N PRO A 92 -0.42 -11.08 -8.23
CA PRO A 92 0.85 -11.28 -8.92
C PRO A 92 2.01 -10.47 -8.35
N LEU A 93 1.74 -9.39 -7.62
CA LEU A 93 2.73 -8.46 -7.08
C LEU A 93 2.25 -7.86 -5.77
N LEU A 94 3.14 -7.85 -4.77
CA LEU A 94 2.99 -7.06 -3.55
C LEU A 94 4.13 -6.05 -3.44
N ILE A 95 3.83 -4.90 -2.84
CA ILE A 95 4.81 -3.91 -2.41
C ILE A 95 4.57 -3.70 -0.92
N ALA A 96 5.53 -4.11 -0.10
CA ALA A 96 5.53 -3.80 1.32
C ALA A 96 5.92 -2.34 1.52
N VAL A 97 5.25 -1.65 2.43
CA VAL A 97 5.42 -0.23 2.71
C VAL A 97 5.78 -0.02 4.16
N ALA A 98 6.87 0.70 4.41
CA ALA A 98 7.26 1.12 5.74
C ALA A 98 7.68 2.60 5.76
N GLN A 99 7.51 3.22 6.92
CA GLN A 99 8.15 4.49 7.25
C GLN A 99 9.49 4.18 7.93
N LYS A 100 10.59 4.77 7.47
CA LYS A 100 11.83 4.83 8.25
C LYS A 100 11.68 5.92 9.31
N ILE A 101 12.02 5.58 10.55
CA ILE A 101 12.04 6.50 11.69
C ILE A 101 13.45 7.06 11.80
N ASP A 102 13.57 8.38 11.86
CA ASP A 102 14.83 9.06 12.17
C ASP A 102 14.77 9.52 13.63
N HIS A 103 15.49 8.81 14.49
CA HIS A 103 15.50 9.06 15.93
C HIS A 103 16.26 10.34 16.31
N ASP A 104 17.16 10.81 15.46
CA ASP A 104 17.95 12.02 15.69
C ASP A 104 17.21 13.29 15.23
N GLN A 105 16.17 13.11 14.43
CA GLN A 105 15.39 14.22 13.91
C GLN A 105 14.34 14.70 14.92
N THR A 106 14.62 15.84 15.57
CA THR A 106 13.74 16.43 16.58
C THR A 106 12.87 17.59 16.06
N LYS A 107 13.19 18.13 14.87
CA LYS A 107 12.54 19.33 14.32
C LYS A 107 11.30 19.00 13.49
N ILE A 108 11.30 17.84 12.82
CA ILE A 108 10.20 17.41 11.96
C ILE A 108 9.43 16.30 12.67
N PRO A 109 8.18 16.53 13.07
CA PRO A 109 7.40 15.54 13.79
C PRO A 109 7.21 14.24 13.00
N GLN A 110 7.19 13.11 13.68
CA GLN A 110 7.04 11.80 13.06
C GLN A 110 5.74 11.67 12.23
N HIS A 111 4.66 12.34 12.65
CA HIS A 111 3.40 12.30 11.92
C HIS A 111 3.48 13.00 10.55
N GLU A 112 4.30 14.04 10.39
CA GLU A 112 4.52 14.67 9.09
C GLU A 112 5.28 13.74 8.14
N GLN A 113 6.27 12.99 8.67
CA GLN A 113 6.97 11.97 7.91
C GLN A 113 6.01 10.84 7.49
N LEU A 114 5.09 10.42 8.36
CA LEU A 114 4.06 9.43 8.05
C LEU A 114 3.10 9.93 6.96
N LEU A 115 2.71 11.20 6.99
CA LEU A 115 1.89 11.82 5.94
C LEU A 115 2.61 11.81 4.59
N ALA A 116 3.92 12.05 4.55
CA ALA A 116 4.72 11.94 3.34
C ALA A 116 4.70 10.52 2.76
N VAL A 117 4.81 9.47 3.61
CA VAL A 117 4.65 8.08 3.18
C VAL A 117 3.24 7.81 2.64
N GLY A 118 2.20 8.30 3.31
CA GLY A 118 0.82 8.20 2.83
C GLY A 118 0.61 8.85 1.46
N ALA A 119 1.20 10.02 1.24
CA ALA A 119 1.18 10.72 -0.05
C ALA A 119 1.93 9.91 -1.14
N SER A 120 3.08 9.32 -0.80
CA SER A 120 3.83 8.46 -1.74
C SER A 120 3.03 7.22 -2.15
N VAL A 121 2.33 6.58 -1.20
CA VAL A 121 1.43 5.46 -1.47
C VAL A 121 0.29 5.88 -2.39
N MET A 122 -0.33 7.05 -2.16
CA MET A 122 -1.40 7.54 -3.03
C MET A 122 -0.90 7.77 -4.46
N ASN A 123 0.31 8.29 -4.64
CA ASN A 123 0.92 8.44 -5.96
C ASN A 123 1.08 7.09 -6.67
N ILE A 124 1.58 6.05 -5.99
CA ILE A 124 1.68 4.68 -6.53
C ILE A 124 0.30 4.17 -6.97
N LEU A 125 -0.72 4.30 -6.11
CA LEU A 125 -2.06 3.83 -6.41
C LEU A 125 -2.69 4.53 -7.61
N ASN A 126 -2.49 5.85 -7.72
CA ASN A 126 -2.99 6.65 -8.83
C ASN A 126 -2.26 6.30 -10.14
N ALA A 127 -0.93 6.17 -10.10
CA ALA A 127 -0.14 5.80 -11.28
C ALA A 127 -0.50 4.40 -11.78
N ALA A 128 -0.67 3.42 -10.88
CA ALA A 128 -1.14 2.09 -11.23
C ALA A 128 -2.50 2.14 -11.93
N HIS A 129 -3.46 2.90 -11.39
CA HIS A 129 -4.77 3.09 -11.99
C HIS A 129 -4.70 3.74 -13.37
N MET A 130 -3.90 4.80 -13.54
CA MET A 130 -3.72 5.48 -14.84
C MET A 130 -3.11 4.57 -15.90
N LYS A 131 -2.33 3.57 -15.50
CA LYS A 131 -1.78 2.52 -16.38
C LYS A 131 -2.75 1.32 -16.58
N GLY A 132 -3.96 1.36 -16.01
CA GLY A 132 -4.97 0.32 -16.15
C GLY A 132 -4.83 -0.85 -15.18
N TYR A 133 -3.94 -0.75 -14.19
CA TYR A 133 -3.80 -1.76 -13.14
C TYR A 133 -4.76 -1.50 -11.99
N GLY A 134 -5.21 -2.61 -11.36
CA GLY A 134 -5.88 -2.57 -10.08
C GLY A 134 -4.89 -2.56 -8.93
N ALA A 135 -5.30 -1.95 -7.82
CA ALA A 135 -4.51 -1.93 -6.61
C ALA A 135 -5.37 -2.00 -5.35
N PHE A 136 -4.80 -2.55 -4.28
CA PHE A 136 -5.41 -2.63 -2.97
C PHE A 136 -4.38 -2.45 -1.86
N TRP A 137 -4.58 -1.46 -0.98
CA TRP A 137 -3.76 -1.32 0.22
C TRP A 137 -4.33 -2.18 1.34
N SER A 138 -3.57 -3.17 1.78
CA SER A 138 -3.94 -4.13 2.81
C SER A 138 -3.09 -3.93 4.07
N THR A 139 -3.75 -3.86 5.23
CA THR A 139 -3.13 -3.89 6.55
C THR A 139 -3.35 -5.25 7.25
N GLY A 140 -3.74 -6.27 6.49
CA GLY A 140 -3.79 -7.67 6.92
C GLY A 140 -2.43 -8.36 6.84
N LEU A 141 -2.43 -9.69 6.76
CA LEU A 141 -1.24 -10.53 6.59
C LEU A 141 -0.13 -10.26 7.63
N GLY A 142 -0.53 -10.11 8.89
CA GLY A 142 0.43 -9.91 9.98
C GLY A 142 1.13 -8.55 9.97
N THR A 143 0.54 -7.52 9.36
CA THR A 143 1.10 -6.15 9.31
C THR A 143 1.55 -5.63 10.67
N TYR A 144 0.88 -6.04 11.74
CA TYR A 144 1.19 -5.61 13.11
C TYR A 144 1.99 -6.66 13.90
N VAL A 145 2.61 -7.62 13.21
CA VAL A 145 3.45 -8.64 13.82
C VAL A 145 4.89 -8.38 13.41
N GLU A 146 5.74 -8.07 14.38
CA GLU A 146 7.14 -7.66 14.19
C GLU A 146 7.93 -8.65 13.31
N ALA A 147 7.78 -9.95 13.54
CA ALA A 147 8.45 -10.97 12.75
C ALA A 147 8.16 -10.91 11.24
N VAL A 148 7.02 -10.35 10.83
CA VAL A 148 6.70 -10.15 9.41
C VAL A 148 7.48 -8.98 8.83
N GLN A 149 7.56 -7.87 9.57
CA GLN A 149 8.32 -6.72 9.09
C GLN A 149 9.84 -6.99 9.09
N ASP A 150 10.36 -7.73 10.07
CA ASP A 150 11.75 -8.15 10.14
C ASP A 150 12.13 -9.06 8.95
N ALA A 151 11.24 -10.01 8.60
CA ALA A 151 11.43 -10.86 7.42
C ALA A 151 11.47 -10.07 6.10
N LEU A 152 10.92 -8.86 6.06
CA LEU A 152 10.97 -7.94 4.94
C LEU A 152 12.18 -7.01 4.97
N GLY A 153 13.03 -7.10 6.01
CA GLY A 153 14.19 -6.23 6.22
C GLY A 153 13.82 -4.86 6.79
N PHE A 154 12.65 -4.74 7.41
CA PHE A 154 12.21 -3.54 8.12
C PHE A 154 12.34 -3.76 9.62
N ASP A 155 13.52 -3.49 10.18
CA ASP A 155 13.77 -3.53 11.62
C ASP A 155 12.72 -2.72 12.38
N ALA A 156 12.06 -3.33 13.37
CA ALA A 156 10.97 -2.73 14.13
C ALA A 156 11.40 -1.53 14.98
N LEU A 157 12.69 -1.39 15.28
CA LEU A 157 13.23 -0.22 15.99
C LEU A 157 13.27 1.01 15.09
N ASP A 158 13.64 0.82 13.81
CA ASP A 158 13.91 1.90 12.88
C ASP A 158 12.78 2.09 11.85
N HIS A 159 11.78 1.22 11.83
CA HIS A 159 10.71 1.29 10.84
C HIS A 159 9.33 1.09 11.48
N GLN A 160 8.36 1.84 10.97
CA GLN A 160 6.93 1.56 11.17
C GLN A 160 6.38 0.90 9.90
N PHE A 161 5.98 -0.35 10.00
CA PHE A 161 5.39 -1.06 8.87
C PHE A 161 3.93 -0.65 8.67
N LEU A 162 3.57 -0.36 7.41
CA LEU A 162 2.27 0.22 7.04
C LEU A 162 1.41 -0.72 6.17
N GLY A 163 1.87 -1.94 5.94
CA GLY A 163 1.14 -2.95 5.19
C GLY A 163 1.62 -3.12 3.75
N PHE A 164 0.74 -3.66 2.92
CA PHE A 164 1.07 -4.09 1.56
C PHE A 164 0.17 -3.42 0.53
N LEU A 165 0.76 -3.01 -0.59
CA LEU A 165 0.03 -2.69 -1.81
C LEU A 165 0.03 -3.94 -2.70
N ALA A 166 -1.14 -4.51 -2.95
CA ALA A 166 -1.31 -5.54 -3.96
C ALA A 166 -1.58 -4.88 -5.31
N LEU A 167 -0.85 -5.26 -6.35
CA LEU A 167 -1.00 -4.73 -7.70
C LEU A 167 -1.17 -5.88 -8.70
N GLY A 168 -2.00 -5.65 -9.71
CA GLY A 168 -2.24 -6.61 -10.79
C GLY A 168 -3.31 -6.14 -11.76
N THR A 169 -3.66 -6.98 -12.70
CA THR A 169 -4.77 -6.74 -13.61
C THR A 169 -6.10 -6.93 -12.85
N PRO A 170 -7.08 -6.01 -12.93
CA PRO A 170 -8.39 -6.22 -12.34
C PRO A 170 -9.05 -7.49 -12.86
N GLY A 171 -9.49 -8.37 -11.95
CA GLY A 171 -10.16 -9.63 -12.31
C GLY A 171 -11.63 -9.47 -12.70
N CYS A 172 -12.22 -8.33 -12.36
CA CYS A 172 -13.61 -7.98 -12.72
C CYS A 172 -13.73 -6.45 -12.87
N ALA A 173 -14.82 -6.03 -13.50
CA ALA A 173 -15.16 -4.61 -13.53
C ALA A 173 -15.41 -4.09 -12.10
N VAL A 174 -14.86 -2.93 -11.80
CA VAL A 174 -15.01 -2.27 -10.50
C VAL A 174 -16.04 -1.17 -10.65
N ALA A 175 -17.14 -1.28 -9.89
CA ALA A 175 -18.20 -0.28 -9.93
C ALA A 175 -17.67 1.11 -9.52
N PRO A 176 -18.17 2.20 -10.12
CA PRO A 176 -17.84 3.55 -9.68
C PRO A 176 -18.09 3.74 -8.18
N ALA A 177 -17.30 4.62 -7.54
CA ALA A 177 -17.56 5.01 -6.17
C ALA A 177 -18.66 6.07 -6.16
N ASP A 178 -19.57 5.97 -5.24
CA ASP A 178 -20.31 7.11 -4.75
C ASP A 178 -19.37 7.96 -3.90
N ARG A 179 -19.05 9.18 -4.38
CA ARG A 179 -18.17 10.12 -3.71
C ARG A 179 -19.02 11.25 -3.12
N PRO A 180 -18.82 11.57 -1.83
CA PRO A 180 -19.51 12.71 -1.26
C PRO A 180 -19.06 14.01 -1.96
N ASP A 181 -19.95 15.01 -1.95
CA ASP A 181 -19.55 16.34 -2.39
C ASP A 181 -18.55 16.94 -1.39
N TYR A 182 -17.50 17.57 -1.92
CA TYR A 182 -16.43 18.15 -1.10
C TYR A 182 -16.94 19.26 -0.16
N THR A 183 -18.02 19.93 -0.51
CA THR A 183 -18.63 21.01 0.30
C THR A 183 -19.10 20.53 1.69
N GLN A 184 -19.33 19.22 1.84
CA GLN A 184 -19.66 18.62 3.14
C GLN A 184 -18.47 18.61 4.13
N PHE A 185 -17.25 18.82 3.65
CA PHE A 185 -16.01 18.70 4.40
C PHE A 185 -15.15 19.97 4.33
N THR A 186 -15.68 21.03 3.75
CA THR A 186 -14.94 22.29 3.58
C THR A 186 -15.78 23.46 4.04
N THR A 187 -15.11 24.42 4.66
CA THR A 187 -15.68 25.72 5.01
C THR A 187 -14.79 26.81 4.45
N GLU A 188 -15.38 27.89 4.00
CA GLU A 188 -14.63 29.10 3.69
C GLU A 188 -14.41 29.88 4.98
N TRP A 189 -13.14 30.14 5.29
CA TRP A 189 -12.81 31.00 6.42
C TRP A 189 -12.76 32.45 5.95
N THR A 190 -13.66 33.28 6.51
CA THR A 190 -13.85 34.69 6.13
C THR A 190 -13.05 35.67 6.99
N GLY A 191 -12.27 35.16 7.96
CA GLY A 191 -11.45 35.99 8.85
C GLY A 191 -12.17 36.46 10.13
N GLU A 192 -13.39 35.96 10.37
CA GLU A 192 -14.16 36.20 11.61
C GLU A 192 -13.93 35.08 12.63
#